data_97981c4798117e4570925642ebf9d89b
#
_entry.id   97981c4798117e4570925642ebf9d89b
#
_cell.length_a   1.000
_cell.length_b   1.000
_cell.length_c   1.000
_cell.angle_alpha   90.00
_cell.angle_beta   90.00
_cell.angle_gamma   90.00
#
_symmetry.space_group_name_H-M   'P 1'
#
loop_
_entity.id
_entity.type
_entity.pdbx_description
1 polymer ?
#
loop_
_entity_poly.entity_id
_entity_poly.type
_entity_poly.pdbx_seq_one_letter_code
_entity_poly.pdbx_strand_id
1 'polypeptide(L)'
;MTGLRFALDQNFPTKLIDALGPFLPVNITLTHVHKIDPRMSALSDRALIIVLSQMGFDGLITTNHHMLDAPTEVAAMVATKSTMIIMKSMGHNMLRASGALFLELPGIEHRILPKSSNVFVLSYERRKPHDAWENMQMLAQRQGVSADALWDDVKPTADELTDPILG
;
A
#
# COMPACT_ATOMS: atom_id res chain seq x y z
N MET A 1 -19.71 8.89 -10.74
CA MET A 1 -18.48 9.39 -10.06
C MET A 1 -17.33 9.16 -11.01
N THR A 2 -16.60 10.20 -11.35
CA THR A 2 -15.32 10.06 -12.06
C THR A 2 -14.36 9.34 -11.12
N GLY A 3 -13.78 8.23 -11.57
CA GLY A 3 -12.83 7.47 -10.79
C GLY A 3 -11.55 8.26 -10.47
N LEU A 4 -10.87 7.89 -9.40
CA LEU A 4 -9.60 8.49 -8.99
C LEU A 4 -8.46 8.04 -9.93
N ARG A 5 -7.65 8.98 -10.37
CA ARG A 5 -6.51 8.77 -11.28
C ARG A 5 -5.22 9.14 -10.58
N PHE A 6 -4.38 8.16 -10.29
CA PHE A 6 -3.07 8.39 -9.71
C PHE A 6 -1.95 8.10 -10.69
N ALA A 7 -0.95 8.96 -10.72
CA ALA A 7 0.30 8.69 -11.40
C ALA A 7 1.26 7.94 -10.45
N LEU A 8 2.00 7.00 -11.00
CA LEU A 8 3.08 6.30 -10.31
C LEU A 8 4.41 6.90 -10.72
N ASP A 9 5.22 7.27 -9.74
CA ASP A 9 6.56 7.77 -9.95
C ASP A 9 7.45 6.75 -10.69
N GLN A 10 8.50 7.24 -11.35
CA GLN A 10 9.43 6.45 -12.17
C GLN A 10 10.04 5.23 -11.48
N ASN A 11 10.11 5.24 -10.16
CA ASN A 11 10.71 4.16 -9.37
C ASN A 11 9.79 2.95 -9.17
N PHE A 12 8.52 3.02 -9.56
CA PHE A 12 7.61 1.88 -9.43
C PHE A 12 7.77 0.86 -10.56
N PRO A 13 7.76 -0.44 -10.27
CA PRO A 13 7.91 -1.49 -11.27
C PRO A 13 6.63 -1.62 -12.11
N THR A 14 6.68 -1.22 -13.38
CA THR A 14 5.54 -1.26 -14.31
C THR A 14 4.93 -2.65 -14.45
N LYS A 15 5.77 -3.69 -14.57
CA LYS A 15 5.29 -5.08 -14.73
C LYS A 15 4.47 -5.56 -13.55
N LEU A 16 4.84 -5.18 -12.32
CA LEU A 16 4.09 -5.55 -11.12
C LEU A 16 2.75 -4.83 -11.07
N ILE A 17 2.73 -3.55 -11.40
CA ILE A 17 1.50 -2.75 -11.45
C ILE A 17 0.55 -3.26 -12.54
N ASP A 18 1.07 -3.61 -13.71
CA ASP A 18 0.27 -4.18 -14.80
C ASP A 18 -0.34 -5.54 -14.40
N ALA A 19 0.43 -6.39 -13.71
CA ALA A 19 -0.04 -7.70 -13.24
C ALA A 19 -1.11 -7.59 -12.15
N LEU A 20 -1.04 -6.57 -11.29
CA LEU A 20 -1.97 -6.36 -10.18
C LEU A 20 -3.15 -5.45 -10.57
N GLY A 21 -3.09 -4.83 -11.75
CA GLY A 21 -4.15 -3.95 -12.26
C GLY A 21 -5.58 -4.52 -12.17
N PRO A 22 -5.81 -5.80 -12.52
CA PRO A 22 -7.14 -6.43 -12.41
C PRO A 22 -7.71 -6.50 -10.99
N PHE A 23 -6.88 -6.36 -9.97
CA PHE A 23 -7.27 -6.39 -8.54
C PHE A 23 -7.49 -5.00 -7.95
N LEU A 24 -7.28 -3.95 -8.73
CA LEU A 24 -7.57 -2.58 -8.27
C LEU A 24 -9.07 -2.36 -8.12
N PRO A 25 -9.49 -1.50 -7.17
CA PRO A 25 -10.86 -1.01 -7.16
C PRO A 25 -11.24 -0.40 -8.51
N VAL A 26 -12.44 -0.70 -9.01
CA VAL A 26 -12.91 -0.27 -10.35
C VAL A 26 -12.88 1.25 -10.57
N ASN A 27 -12.91 2.01 -9.52
CA ASN A 27 -12.87 3.48 -9.51
C ASN A 27 -11.47 4.07 -9.28
N ILE A 28 -10.42 3.24 -9.25
CA ILE A 28 -9.03 3.70 -9.13
C ILE A 28 -8.24 3.29 -10.37
N THR A 29 -7.58 4.26 -10.98
CA THR A 29 -6.67 4.03 -12.10
C THR A 29 -5.25 4.44 -11.70
N LEU A 30 -4.30 3.54 -11.91
CA LEU A 30 -2.87 3.79 -11.74
C LEU A 30 -2.19 3.87 -13.10
N THR A 31 -1.46 4.94 -13.36
CA THR A 31 -0.70 5.10 -14.60
C THR A 31 0.72 5.53 -14.30
N HIS A 32 1.70 4.78 -14.80
CA HIS A 32 3.10 5.13 -14.62
C HIS A 32 3.46 6.39 -15.40
N VAL A 33 4.24 7.30 -14.81
CA VAL A 33 4.60 8.60 -15.44
C VAL A 33 5.19 8.44 -16.83
N HIS A 34 6.00 7.41 -17.08
CA HIS A 34 6.54 7.13 -18.43
C HIS A 34 5.47 6.78 -19.47
N LYS A 35 4.35 6.18 -19.04
CA LYS A 35 3.22 5.85 -19.94
C LYS A 35 2.33 7.07 -20.21
N ILE A 36 2.39 8.09 -19.35
CA ILE A 36 1.68 9.36 -19.55
C ILE A 36 2.45 10.19 -20.55
N ASP A 37 3.69 10.55 -20.23
CA ASP A 37 4.62 11.26 -21.12
C ASP A 37 6.08 10.96 -20.67
N PRO A 38 6.93 10.41 -21.57
CA PRO A 38 8.32 10.10 -21.22
C PRO A 38 9.13 11.30 -20.70
N ARG A 39 8.77 12.52 -21.06
CA ARG A 39 9.43 13.74 -20.61
C ARG A 39 9.23 14.04 -19.14
N MET A 40 8.21 13.46 -18.52
CA MET A 40 7.92 13.67 -17.09
C MET A 40 9.04 13.19 -16.17
N SER A 41 9.82 12.19 -16.58
CA SER A 41 10.96 11.70 -15.80
C SER A 41 12.09 12.72 -15.62
N ALA A 42 12.13 13.76 -16.45
CA ALA A 42 13.11 14.83 -16.36
C ALA A 42 12.60 16.06 -15.58
N LEU A 43 11.35 16.07 -15.17
CA LEU A 43 10.76 17.17 -14.41
C LEU A 43 11.22 17.13 -12.94
N SER A 44 11.30 18.32 -12.32
CA SER A 44 11.39 18.42 -10.87
C SER A 44 10.07 17.91 -10.23
N ASP A 45 10.13 17.49 -8.99
CA ASP A 45 8.96 17.01 -8.24
C ASP A 45 7.84 18.05 -8.22
N ARG A 46 8.18 19.33 -8.02
CA ARG A 46 7.23 20.44 -8.11
C ARG A 46 6.54 20.51 -9.48
N ALA A 47 7.32 20.49 -10.55
CA ALA A 47 6.79 20.58 -11.91
C ALA A 47 5.92 19.35 -12.23
N LEU A 48 6.33 18.18 -11.78
CA LEU A 48 5.58 16.94 -11.95
C LEU A 48 4.19 17.01 -11.29
N ILE A 49 4.10 17.49 -10.05
CA ILE A 49 2.82 17.68 -9.34
C ILE A 49 1.90 18.62 -10.14
N ILE A 50 2.42 19.73 -10.61
CA ILE A 50 1.65 20.74 -11.37
C ILE A 50 1.14 20.15 -12.69
N VAL A 51 2.01 19.54 -13.47
CA VAL A 51 1.66 18.94 -14.77
C VAL A 51 0.62 17.84 -14.62
N LEU A 52 0.78 16.95 -13.64
CA LEU A 52 -0.20 15.88 -13.36
C LEU A 52 -1.59 16.47 -13.05
N SER A 53 -1.64 17.51 -12.23
CA SER A 53 -2.90 18.22 -11.94
C SER A 53 -3.52 18.83 -13.20
N GLN A 54 -2.70 19.47 -14.09
CA GLN A 54 -3.17 20.02 -15.36
C GLN A 54 -3.72 18.94 -16.30
N MET A 55 -3.20 17.72 -16.22
CA MET A 55 -3.67 16.56 -17.00
C MET A 55 -4.85 15.82 -16.36
N GLY A 56 -5.39 16.32 -15.25
CA GLY A 56 -6.55 15.76 -14.55
C GLY A 56 -6.25 14.51 -13.74
N PHE A 57 -5.02 14.34 -13.26
CA PHE A 57 -4.69 13.36 -12.25
C PHE A 57 -5.03 13.90 -10.86
N ASP A 58 -5.54 13.04 -9.99
CA ASP A 58 -5.90 13.39 -8.61
C ASP A 58 -4.68 13.40 -7.69
N GLY A 59 -3.59 12.75 -8.09
CA GLY A 59 -2.37 12.75 -7.29
C GLY A 59 -1.23 11.90 -7.82
N LEU A 60 -0.18 11.84 -6.99
CA LEU A 60 1.07 11.13 -7.26
C LEU A 60 1.34 10.10 -6.16
N ILE A 61 1.82 8.93 -6.55
CA ILE A 61 2.27 7.85 -5.69
C ILE A 61 3.78 7.73 -5.84
N THR A 62 4.53 7.88 -4.74
CA THR A 62 6.00 7.92 -4.76
C THR A 62 6.61 7.25 -3.52
N THR A 63 7.86 6.84 -3.62
CA THR A 63 8.70 6.43 -2.50
C THR A 63 9.58 7.56 -1.98
N ASN A 64 9.56 8.73 -2.62
CA ASN A 64 10.33 9.90 -2.24
C ASN A 64 9.62 10.69 -1.13
N HIS A 65 9.92 10.36 0.13
CA HIS A 65 9.33 11.07 1.27
C HIS A 65 9.92 12.47 1.51
N HIS A 66 11.09 12.78 0.94
CA HIS A 66 11.72 14.11 1.08
C HIS A 66 10.91 15.23 0.41
N MET A 67 9.96 14.90 -0.45
CA MET A 67 9.02 15.88 -1.01
C MET A 67 8.21 16.61 0.06
N LEU A 68 8.00 16.00 1.23
CA LEU A 68 7.30 16.63 2.35
C LEU A 68 8.18 17.63 3.14
N ASP A 69 9.49 17.52 2.97
CA ASP A 69 10.46 18.41 3.64
C ASP A 69 10.81 19.61 2.76
N ALA A 70 10.30 19.66 1.54
CA ALA A 70 10.58 20.70 0.54
C ALA A 70 9.39 21.68 0.42
N PRO A 71 9.53 22.94 0.88
CA PRO A 71 8.42 23.91 0.88
C PRO A 71 7.81 24.15 -0.49
N THR A 72 8.62 24.07 -1.56
CA THR A 72 8.20 24.33 -2.94
C THR A 72 7.28 23.21 -3.46
N GLU A 73 7.56 21.97 -3.11
CA GLU A 73 6.74 20.80 -3.43
C GLU A 73 5.44 20.79 -2.63
N VAL A 74 5.52 21.06 -1.32
CA VAL A 74 4.35 21.19 -0.46
C VAL A 74 3.43 22.31 -0.97
N ALA A 75 3.98 23.45 -1.38
CA ALA A 75 3.19 24.55 -1.94
C ALA A 75 2.47 24.12 -3.25
N ALA A 76 3.12 23.31 -4.10
CA ALA A 76 2.49 22.77 -5.30
C ALA A 76 1.33 21.81 -4.93
N MET A 77 1.51 20.93 -3.95
CA MET A 77 0.45 20.03 -3.47
C MET A 77 -0.77 20.82 -2.98
N VAL A 78 -0.55 21.86 -2.19
CA VAL A 78 -1.62 22.71 -1.66
C VAL A 78 -2.34 23.45 -2.79
N ALA A 79 -1.59 24.07 -3.70
CA ALA A 79 -2.17 24.88 -4.79
C ALA A 79 -2.99 24.03 -5.77
N THR A 80 -2.54 22.81 -6.06
CA THR A 80 -3.21 21.88 -6.99
C THR A 80 -4.27 21.02 -6.32
N LYS A 81 -4.34 21.01 -4.99
CA LYS A 81 -5.20 20.12 -4.18
C LYS A 81 -4.92 18.64 -4.47
N SER A 82 -3.70 18.32 -4.82
CA SER A 82 -3.29 16.95 -5.17
C SER A 82 -3.26 16.05 -3.95
N THR A 83 -3.55 14.76 -4.18
CA THR A 83 -3.38 13.70 -3.20
C THR A 83 -2.01 13.03 -3.39
N MET A 84 -1.21 12.99 -2.32
CA MET A 84 0.09 12.34 -2.31
C MET A 84 0.02 11.05 -1.50
N ILE A 85 0.47 9.95 -2.08
CA ILE A 85 0.61 8.66 -1.40
C ILE A 85 2.10 8.32 -1.39
N ILE A 86 2.68 8.34 -0.20
CA ILE A 86 4.13 8.25 -0.01
C ILE A 86 4.48 6.99 0.77
N MET A 87 5.27 6.11 0.16
CA MET A 87 5.79 4.90 0.80
C MET A 87 7.10 5.22 1.53
N LYS A 88 7.00 5.58 2.80
CA LYS A 88 8.17 5.94 3.63
C LYS A 88 9.06 4.72 3.90
N SER A 89 10.36 4.88 3.70
CA SER A 89 11.40 3.86 3.96
C SER A 89 11.26 2.58 3.14
N MET A 90 10.59 2.64 1.99
CA MET A 90 10.39 1.51 1.07
C MET A 90 11.10 1.68 -0.28
N GLY A 91 11.85 2.77 -0.49
CA GLY A 91 12.50 3.08 -1.77
C GLY A 91 13.46 2.03 -2.30
N HIS A 92 14.01 1.18 -1.41
CA HIS A 92 14.93 0.10 -1.79
C HIS A 92 14.21 -1.26 -1.97
N ASN A 93 12.90 -1.32 -1.77
CA ASN A 93 12.13 -2.55 -1.89
C ASN A 93 10.79 -2.30 -2.55
N MET A 94 10.81 -2.33 -3.87
CA MET A 94 9.62 -2.07 -4.70
C MET A 94 8.48 -3.06 -4.45
N LEU A 95 8.78 -4.29 -4.08
CA LEU A 95 7.75 -5.28 -3.74
C LEU A 95 6.98 -4.87 -2.47
N ARG A 96 7.70 -4.36 -1.46
CA ARG A 96 7.05 -3.84 -0.24
C ARG A 96 6.24 -2.59 -0.52
N ALA A 97 6.80 -1.65 -1.28
CA ALA A 97 6.10 -0.42 -1.64
C ALA A 97 4.79 -0.74 -2.39
N SER A 98 4.86 -1.64 -3.37
CA SER A 98 3.68 -2.09 -4.11
C SER A 98 2.69 -2.82 -3.21
N GLY A 99 3.14 -3.73 -2.35
CA GLY A 99 2.28 -4.44 -1.40
C GLY A 99 1.57 -3.50 -0.44
N ALA A 100 2.27 -2.54 0.16
CA ALA A 100 1.68 -1.52 1.03
C ALA A 100 0.64 -0.68 0.29
N LEU A 101 0.95 -0.26 -0.94
CA LEU A 101 0.02 0.48 -1.78
C LEU A 101 -1.27 -0.30 -2.05
N PHE A 102 -1.17 -1.55 -2.49
CA PHE A 102 -2.33 -2.37 -2.81
C PHE A 102 -3.19 -2.71 -1.60
N LEU A 103 -2.60 -2.82 -0.41
CA LEU A 103 -3.35 -3.01 0.83
C LEU A 103 -4.15 -1.77 1.23
N GLU A 104 -3.63 -0.57 0.94
CA GLU A 104 -4.22 0.68 1.38
C GLU A 104 -5.18 1.31 0.35
N LEU A 105 -4.97 1.07 -0.95
CA LEU A 105 -5.77 1.68 -2.01
C LEU A 105 -7.28 1.50 -1.83
N PRO A 106 -7.82 0.32 -1.45
CA PRO A 106 -9.26 0.15 -1.28
C PRO A 106 -9.88 1.05 -0.21
N GLY A 107 -9.08 1.49 0.76
CA GLY A 107 -9.55 2.38 1.83
C GLY A 107 -9.23 3.86 1.59
N ILE A 108 -8.33 4.19 0.68
CA ILE A 108 -7.87 5.57 0.47
C ILE A 108 -8.99 6.45 -0.05
N GLU A 109 -9.79 5.99 -1.00
CA GLU A 109 -10.88 6.76 -1.59
C GLU A 109 -11.88 7.32 -0.56
N HIS A 110 -12.14 6.54 0.48
CA HIS A 110 -13.06 6.95 1.56
C HIS A 110 -12.44 7.92 2.56
N ARG A 111 -11.12 8.09 2.51
CA ARG A 111 -10.36 8.94 3.42
C ARG A 111 -9.88 10.24 2.76
N ILE A 112 -10.01 10.37 1.45
CA ILE A 112 -9.67 11.59 0.73
C ILE A 112 -10.65 12.69 1.12
N LEU A 113 -10.10 13.80 1.60
CA LEU A 113 -10.88 15.02 1.88
C LEU A 113 -11.11 15.77 0.58
N PRO A 114 -12.37 15.92 0.14
CA PRO A 114 -12.67 16.62 -1.10
C PRO A 114 -12.20 18.08 -1.09
N LYS A 115 -11.68 18.53 -2.23
CA LYS A 115 -11.22 19.93 -2.43
C LYS A 115 -10.03 20.35 -1.54
N SER A 116 -9.34 19.38 -0.94
CA SER A 116 -8.15 19.59 -0.12
C SER A 116 -6.96 18.83 -0.71
N SER A 117 -5.75 19.29 -0.41
CA SER A 117 -4.57 18.46 -0.57
C SER A 117 -4.58 17.35 0.50
N ASN A 118 -4.24 16.13 0.10
CA ASN A 118 -4.21 14.99 1.00
C ASN A 118 -2.81 14.36 0.99
N VAL A 119 -2.33 13.94 2.14
CA VAL A 119 -1.05 13.22 2.26
C VAL A 119 -1.26 11.94 3.04
N PHE A 120 -1.00 10.81 2.40
CA PHE A 120 -1.00 9.49 3.01
C PHE A 120 0.45 9.00 3.08
N VAL A 121 0.97 8.83 4.29
CA VAL A 121 2.30 8.26 4.51
C VAL A 121 2.13 6.82 4.94
N LEU A 122 2.52 5.91 4.05
CA LEU A 122 2.49 4.48 4.30
C LEU A 122 3.86 4.04 4.82
N SER A 123 3.87 3.36 5.96
CA SER A 123 5.07 2.80 6.56
C SER A 123 4.88 1.32 6.83
N TYR A 124 5.99 0.58 6.79
CA TYR A 124 5.99 -0.84 7.07
C TYR A 124 6.90 -1.14 8.26
N GLU A 125 6.32 -1.66 9.32
CA GLU A 125 7.06 -2.19 10.45
C GLU A 125 7.20 -3.71 10.35
N ARG A 126 8.44 -4.19 10.40
CA ARG A 126 8.72 -5.62 10.45
C ARG A 126 8.35 -6.14 11.85
N ARG A 127 7.31 -6.95 11.93
CA ARG A 127 7.03 -7.71 13.15
C ARG A 127 7.94 -8.94 13.21
N LYS A 128 8.46 -9.24 14.38
CA LYS A 128 9.18 -10.50 14.60
C LYS A 128 8.19 -11.66 14.53
N PRO A 129 8.57 -12.80 13.95
CA PRO A 129 7.77 -14.00 14.05
C PRO A 129 7.65 -14.39 15.52
N HIS A 130 6.50 -14.92 15.90
CA HIS A 130 6.25 -15.47 17.22
C HIS A 130 5.85 -16.96 17.09
N ASP A 131 5.93 -17.71 18.18
CA ASP A 131 5.51 -19.09 18.21
C ASP A 131 3.98 -19.18 18.19
N ALA A 132 3.42 -20.07 17.38
CA ALA A 132 1.99 -20.33 17.34
C ALA A 132 1.43 -20.81 18.71
N TRP A 133 2.28 -21.37 19.56
CA TRP A 133 1.92 -21.73 20.93
C TRP A 133 1.47 -20.52 21.77
N GLU A 134 2.06 -19.34 21.53
CA GLU A 134 1.59 -18.10 22.17
C GLU A 134 0.13 -17.79 21.83
N ASN A 135 -0.30 -18.10 20.60
CA ASN A 135 -1.70 -17.96 20.21
C ASN A 135 -2.58 -18.97 20.92
N MET A 136 -2.11 -20.22 21.10
CA MET A 136 -2.82 -21.25 21.88
C MET A 136 -3.05 -20.79 23.31
N GLN A 137 -2.03 -20.20 23.94
CA GLN A 137 -2.14 -19.65 25.30
C GLN A 137 -3.18 -18.52 25.37
N MET A 138 -3.18 -17.60 24.41
CA MET A 138 -4.17 -16.52 24.35
C MET A 138 -5.60 -17.05 24.14
N LEU A 139 -5.78 -18.05 23.28
CA LEU A 139 -7.08 -18.69 23.05
C LEU A 139 -7.60 -19.39 24.31
N ALA A 140 -6.74 -20.16 24.99
CA ALA A 140 -7.05 -20.82 26.22
C ALA A 140 -7.47 -19.84 27.34
N GLN A 141 -6.72 -18.74 27.47
CA GLN A 141 -7.06 -17.67 28.43
C GLN A 141 -8.45 -17.08 28.16
N ARG A 142 -8.80 -16.83 26.88
CA ARG A 142 -10.13 -16.31 26.51
C ARG A 142 -11.25 -17.30 26.84
N GLN A 143 -10.97 -18.59 26.81
CA GLN A 143 -11.92 -19.64 27.11
C GLN A 143 -11.94 -20.01 28.60
N GLY A 144 -11.05 -19.48 29.42
CA GLY A 144 -10.94 -19.77 30.83
C GLY A 144 -10.40 -21.18 31.15
N VAL A 145 -9.59 -21.75 30.23
CA VAL A 145 -8.95 -23.06 30.37
C VAL A 145 -7.45 -22.97 30.32
N SER A 146 -6.70 -24.01 30.65
CA SER A 146 -5.25 -24.04 30.43
C SER A 146 -4.90 -24.30 28.95
N ALA A 147 -3.74 -23.82 28.52
CA ALA A 147 -3.28 -24.06 27.14
C ALA A 147 -3.10 -25.56 26.87
N ASP A 148 -2.61 -26.31 27.84
CA ASP A 148 -2.42 -27.77 27.72
C ASP A 148 -3.76 -28.50 27.58
N ALA A 149 -4.78 -28.12 28.37
CA ALA A 149 -6.10 -28.69 28.25
C ALA A 149 -6.75 -28.40 26.91
N LEU A 150 -6.63 -27.14 26.39
CA LEU A 150 -7.12 -26.79 25.07
C LEU A 150 -6.37 -27.57 24.00
N TRP A 151 -5.05 -27.70 24.12
CA TRP A 151 -4.22 -28.46 23.18
C TRP A 151 -4.65 -29.93 23.12
N ASP A 152 -4.83 -30.58 24.27
CA ASP A 152 -5.23 -31.98 24.33
C ASP A 152 -6.61 -32.26 23.70
N ASP A 153 -7.49 -31.26 23.73
CA ASP A 153 -8.82 -31.33 23.13
C ASP A 153 -8.80 -31.14 21.59
N VAL A 154 -7.88 -30.32 21.07
CA VAL A 154 -7.90 -29.92 19.64
C VAL A 154 -6.69 -30.41 18.83
N LYS A 155 -5.68 -31.01 19.45
CA LYS A 155 -4.47 -31.47 18.73
C LYS A 155 -4.80 -32.49 17.65
N PRO A 156 -4.13 -32.46 16.51
CA PRO A 156 -4.27 -33.47 15.48
C PRO A 156 -3.92 -34.87 16.01
N THR A 157 -4.65 -35.86 15.54
CA THR A 157 -4.34 -37.27 15.84
C THR A 157 -3.09 -37.70 15.08
N ALA A 158 -2.48 -38.82 15.50
CA ALA A 158 -1.32 -39.36 14.78
C ALA A 158 -1.66 -39.73 13.33
N ASP A 159 -2.85 -40.27 13.10
CA ASP A 159 -3.34 -40.66 11.78
C ASP A 159 -3.53 -39.43 10.86
N GLU A 160 -4.13 -38.35 11.40
CA GLU A 160 -4.26 -37.08 10.66
C GLU A 160 -2.91 -36.49 10.20
N LEU A 161 -1.84 -36.74 10.96
CA LEU A 161 -0.49 -36.25 10.63
C LEU A 161 0.28 -37.16 9.69
N THR A 162 -0.08 -38.45 9.60
CA THR A 162 0.67 -39.46 8.84
C THR A 162 -0.03 -39.90 7.57
N ASP A 163 -1.37 -39.92 7.58
CA ASP A 163 -2.13 -40.36 6.43
C ASP A 163 -2.29 -39.23 5.39
N PRO A 164 -2.15 -39.52 4.10
CA PRO A 164 -2.35 -38.53 3.05
C PRO A 164 -3.81 -38.02 3.09
N ILE A 165 -4.01 -36.74 3.36
CA ILE A 165 -5.34 -36.10 3.32
C ILE A 165 -5.86 -35.98 1.89
N LEU A 166 -4.92 -35.82 0.94
CA LEU A 166 -5.20 -35.79 -0.50
C LEU A 166 -4.61 -37.06 -1.09
N GLY A 167 -5.44 -38.06 -1.30
CA GLY A 167 -5.07 -39.31 -1.94
C GLY A 167 -5.10 -39.26 -3.46
#